data_42d68edace12a28d9ad0e3748618d317
#
_entry.id   42d68edace12a28d9ad0e3748618d317
#
_cell.length_a   1.000
_cell.length_b   1.000
_cell.length_c   1.000
_cell.angle_alpha   90.00
_cell.angle_beta   90.00
_cell.angle_gamma   90.00
#
_symmetry.space_group_name_H-M   'P 1'
#
loop_
_entity.id
_entity.type
_entity.pdbx_description
1 polymer ?
#
loop_
_entity_poly.entity_id
_entity_poly.type
_entity_poly.pdbx_seq_one_letter_code
_entity_poly.pdbx_strand_id
1 'polypeptide(L)'
;MHEGDFVFEAPPVRTATVLVNGQPHAWRLGLTLADVLAERGSDDGSVATAVNTRFVPRPARHETPLWPDDRVVVFAAIVGG
;
A
#
# COMPACT_ATOMS: atom_id res chain seq x y z
N MET A 1 -36.48 19.85 18.50
CA MET A 1 -35.78 19.44 18.27
C MET A 1 -34.99 19.75 18.14
N HIS A 2 -34.63 19.58 18.11
CA HIS A 2 -33.74 19.71 17.98
C HIS A 2 -33.30 19.16 17.15
N GLU A 3 -33.34 19.47 16.61
CA GLU A 3 -32.84 19.04 16.00
C GLU A 3 -31.92 19.03 15.91
N GLY A 4 -31.98 19.77 16.05
CA GLY A 4 -30.66 19.91 16.05
C GLY A 4 -30.01 18.84 16.59
N ASP A 5 -30.64 18.26 17.18
CA ASP A 5 -30.09 17.24 17.56
C ASP A 5 -29.75 16.24 16.72
N PHE A 6 -29.98 16.44 15.48
CA PHE A 6 -29.52 15.54 14.56
C PHE A 6 -28.14 15.84 14.31
N VAL A 7 -27.26 15.18 14.91
CA VAL A 7 -25.93 15.26 14.55
C VAL A 7 -25.74 14.25 13.53
N PHE A 8 -25.53 14.68 12.32
CA PHE A 8 -25.18 13.76 11.33
C PHE A 8 -23.77 13.37 11.61
N GLU A 9 -23.62 12.20 12.18
CA GLU A 9 -22.35 11.73 12.31
C GLU A 9 -22.07 10.90 11.18
N ALA A 10 -21.39 11.43 10.27
CA ALA A 10 -20.93 10.63 9.15
C ALA A 10 -20.18 9.45 9.72
N PRO A 11 -20.36 8.29 9.19
CA PRO A 11 -19.55 7.18 9.62
C PRO A 11 -18.10 7.57 9.43
N PRO A 12 -17.21 7.13 10.29
CA PRO A 12 -15.81 7.48 10.13
C PRO A 12 -15.37 7.12 8.72
N VAL A 13 -14.75 8.07 8.07
CA VAL A 13 -14.23 7.84 6.76
C VAL A 13 -13.13 6.83 6.94
N ARG A 14 -13.36 5.63 6.45
CA ARG A 14 -12.30 4.68 6.46
C ARG A 14 -11.33 5.10 5.44
N THR A 15 -10.17 5.51 5.88
CA THR A 15 -9.10 5.77 4.95
C THR A 15 -8.71 4.43 4.36
N ALA A 16 -8.81 4.30 3.08
CA ALA A 16 -8.38 3.08 2.43
C ALA A 16 -6.87 2.95 2.59
N THR A 17 -6.43 1.74 2.82
CA THR A 17 -5.01 1.48 3.02
C THR A 17 -4.61 0.20 2.30
N VAL A 18 -3.32 0.10 2.03
CA VAL A 18 -2.68 -1.17 1.74
C VAL A 18 -1.79 -1.51 2.93
N LEU A 19 -1.48 -2.77 3.11
CA LEU A 19 -0.62 -3.18 4.20
C LEU A 19 0.77 -3.44 3.65
N VAL A 20 1.76 -2.77 4.21
CA VAL A 20 3.14 -2.94 3.78
C VAL A 20 3.90 -3.54 4.95
N ASN A 21 4.28 -4.79 4.82
CA ASN A 21 4.89 -5.55 5.91
C ASN A 21 4.04 -5.46 7.18
N GLY A 22 2.72 -5.54 6.98
CA GLY A 22 1.79 -5.52 8.09
C GLY A 22 1.43 -4.13 8.59
N GLN A 23 1.99 -3.08 8.02
CA GLN A 23 1.71 -1.71 8.47
C GLN A 23 0.85 -0.99 7.45
N PRO A 24 -0.14 -0.23 7.88
CA PRO A 24 -1.00 0.46 6.93
C PRO A 24 -0.26 1.59 6.21
N HIS A 25 -0.54 1.71 4.95
CA HIS A 25 -0.01 2.76 4.10
C HIS A 25 -1.19 3.33 3.33
N ALA A 26 -1.33 4.64 3.30
CA ALA A 26 -2.49 5.26 2.68
C ALA A 26 -2.59 4.88 1.22
N TRP A 27 -3.79 4.52 0.80
CA TRP A 27 -4.07 4.20 -0.59
C TRP A 27 -4.74 5.38 -1.25
N ARG A 28 -4.41 5.56 -2.52
CA ARG A 28 -5.13 6.50 -3.37
C ARG A 28 -5.26 5.88 -4.74
N LEU A 29 -6.24 6.33 -5.49
CA LEU A 29 -6.41 5.81 -6.84
C LEU A 29 -5.17 6.10 -7.65
N GLY A 30 -4.67 5.10 -8.34
CA GLY A 30 -3.45 5.23 -9.13
C GLY A 30 -2.18 4.88 -8.39
N LEU A 31 -2.28 4.53 -7.11
CA LEU A 31 -1.10 4.14 -6.35
C LEU A 31 -0.52 2.86 -6.92
N THR A 32 0.77 2.86 -7.20
CA THR A 32 1.46 1.67 -7.68
C THR A 32 2.41 1.15 -6.62
N LEU A 33 2.89 -0.06 -6.84
CA LEU A 33 3.88 -0.64 -5.94
C LEU A 33 5.15 0.22 -5.91
N ALA A 34 5.57 0.74 -7.06
CA ALA A 34 6.75 1.60 -7.08
C ALA A 34 6.53 2.86 -6.25
N ASP A 35 5.32 3.42 -6.28
CA ASP A 35 5.01 4.59 -5.47
C ASP A 35 5.17 4.31 -3.99
N VAL A 36 4.68 3.17 -3.54
CA VAL A 36 4.77 2.80 -2.14
C VAL A 36 6.23 2.67 -1.73
N LEU A 37 7.03 2.03 -2.56
CA LEU A 37 8.43 1.85 -2.22
C LEU A 37 9.16 3.18 -2.14
N ALA A 38 8.87 4.08 -3.08
CA ALA A 38 9.49 5.39 -3.07
C ALA A 38 9.09 6.18 -1.83
N GLU A 39 7.82 6.11 -1.48
CA GLU A 39 7.31 6.85 -0.32
C GLU A 39 7.85 6.30 0.98
N ARG A 40 8.23 5.06 1.02
CA ARG A 40 8.79 4.45 2.22
C ARG A 40 10.32 4.38 2.20
N GLY A 41 10.92 4.94 1.16
CA GLY A 41 12.37 4.96 1.10
C GLY A 41 13.02 3.62 0.79
N SER A 42 12.27 2.71 0.19
CA SER A 42 12.77 1.36 -0.08
C SER A 42 12.93 1.08 -1.57
N ASP A 43 12.97 2.15 -2.39
CA ASP A 43 12.97 1.96 -3.82
C ASP A 43 14.39 1.83 -4.35
N ASP A 44 15.03 0.76 -4.02
CA ASP A 44 16.34 0.49 -4.57
C ASP A 44 16.41 -0.98 -4.96
N GLY A 45 17.52 -1.38 -5.49
CA GLY A 45 17.67 -2.73 -6.00
C GLY A 45 17.94 -3.77 -4.95
N SER A 46 17.96 -3.36 -3.68
CA SER A 46 18.32 -4.28 -2.61
C SER A 46 17.11 -5.03 -2.04
N VAL A 47 15.92 -4.73 -2.52
CA VAL A 47 14.72 -5.36 -1.99
C VAL A 47 13.98 -6.12 -3.07
N ALA A 48 13.26 -7.13 -2.64
CA ALA A 48 12.31 -7.85 -3.46
C ALA A 48 10.92 -7.59 -2.93
N THR A 49 9.92 -7.71 -3.78
CA THR A 49 8.56 -7.36 -3.40
C THR A 49 7.58 -8.43 -3.84
N ALA A 50 6.53 -8.59 -3.05
CA ALA A 50 5.41 -9.44 -3.39
C ALA A 50 4.12 -8.70 -3.06
N VAL A 51 3.10 -8.89 -3.86
CA VAL A 51 1.77 -8.33 -3.61
C VAL A 51 0.82 -9.51 -3.54
N ASN A 52 0.14 -9.65 -2.42
CA ASN A 52 -0.79 -10.74 -2.18
C ASN A 52 -0.14 -12.08 -2.53
N THR A 53 1.08 -12.28 -2.06
CA THR A 53 1.90 -13.47 -2.21
C THR A 53 2.47 -13.69 -3.61
N ARG A 54 2.29 -12.74 -4.52
CA ARG A 54 2.87 -12.87 -5.84
C ARG A 54 4.09 -12.00 -5.97
N PHE A 55 5.19 -12.60 -6.37
CA PHE A 55 6.41 -11.85 -6.58
C PHE A 55 6.24 -10.84 -7.71
N VAL A 56 6.72 -9.63 -7.49
CA VAL A 56 6.69 -8.58 -8.50
C VAL A 56 8.13 -8.16 -8.78
N PRO A 57 8.64 -8.45 -9.98
CA PRO A 57 10.01 -8.07 -10.31
C PRO A 57 10.14 -6.56 -10.41
N ARG A 58 11.35 -6.09 -10.19
CA ARG A 58 11.60 -4.65 -10.12
C ARG A 58 11.03 -3.87 -11.31
N PRO A 59 11.26 -4.30 -12.56
CA PRO A 59 10.74 -3.52 -13.68
C PRO A 59 9.23 -3.44 -13.76
N ALA A 60 8.52 -4.34 -13.10
CA ALA A 60 7.07 -4.35 -13.13
C ALA A 60 6.43 -3.54 -12.02
N ARG A 61 7.22 -3.01 -11.09
CA ARG A 61 6.63 -2.33 -9.92
C ARG A 61 5.82 -1.10 -10.29
N HIS A 62 6.29 -0.34 -11.26
CA HIS A 62 5.58 0.87 -11.65
C HIS A 62 4.33 0.59 -12.46
N GLU A 63 4.18 -0.64 -12.92
CA GLU A 63 2.99 -1.06 -13.67
C GLU A 63 2.06 -1.91 -12.83
N THR A 64 2.31 -2.01 -11.54
CA THR A 64 1.51 -2.84 -10.65
C THR A 64 0.66 -1.92 -9.79
N PRO A 65 -0.60 -1.73 -10.16
CA PRO A 65 -1.48 -0.90 -9.34
C PRO A 65 -1.86 -1.64 -8.08
N LEU A 66 -2.03 -0.90 -7.01
CA LEU A 66 -2.45 -1.45 -5.74
C LEU A 66 -3.88 -1.05 -5.45
N TRP A 67 -4.58 -1.90 -4.76
CA TRP A 67 -5.98 -1.69 -4.39
C TRP A 67 -6.11 -1.76 -2.88
N PRO A 68 -7.19 -1.19 -2.33
CA PRO A 68 -7.37 -1.24 -0.88
C PRO A 68 -7.27 -2.66 -0.36
N ASP A 69 -6.59 -2.80 0.76
CA ASP A 69 -6.40 -4.06 1.46
C ASP A 69 -5.38 -4.98 0.82
N ASP A 70 -4.75 -4.56 -0.26
CA ASP A 70 -3.65 -5.36 -0.81
C ASP A 70 -2.53 -5.48 0.22
N ARG A 71 -1.86 -6.60 0.22
CA ARG A 71 -0.77 -6.87 1.13
C ARG A 71 0.52 -6.89 0.37
N VAL A 72 1.39 -5.99 0.74
CA VAL A 72 2.69 -5.84 0.12
C VAL A 72 3.75 -6.33 1.10
N VAL A 73 4.62 -7.18 0.63
CA VAL A 73 5.74 -7.64 1.42
C VAL A 73 7.01 -7.16 0.74
N VAL A 74 7.85 -6.48 1.51
CA VAL A 74 9.13 -5.98 1.03
C VAL A 74 10.20 -6.68 1.86
N PHE A 75 11.13 -7.34 1.20
CA PHE A 75 12.12 -8.11 1.93
C PHE A 75 13.46 -7.98 1.23
N ALA A 76 14.51 -8.29 1.94
CA ALA A 76 15.84 -8.16 1.38
C ALA A 76 16.03 -9.17 0.27
N ALA A 77 16.50 -8.70 -0.87
CA ALA A 77 16.79 -9.62 -1.97
C ALA A 77 18.08 -10.35 -1.63
N ILE A 78 18.04 -11.65 -1.76
CA ILE A 78 19.22 -12.45 -1.55
C ILE A 78 19.91 -12.53 -2.88
N VAL A 79 21.05 -11.88 -2.94
CA VAL A 79 21.85 -12.01 -4.12
C VAL A 79 22.61 -13.27 -3.91
N GLY A 80 22.23 -14.26 -4.60
CA GLY A 80 22.83 -15.53 -4.47
C GLY A 80 24.28 -15.42 -4.76
N GLY A 81 24.97 -15.72 -3.85
CA GLY A 81 26.41 -15.67 -3.98
C GLY A 81 26.91 -16.87 -4.72
#